data_d7782264c58f31b9219c35bf1dc075a7
#
_entry.id   d7782264c58f31b9219c35bf1dc075a7
#
_cell.length_a   1.000
_cell.length_b   1.000
_cell.length_c   1.000
_cell.angle_alpha   90.00
_cell.angle_beta   90.00
_cell.angle_gamma   90.00
#
_symmetry.space_group_name_H-M   'P 1'
#
loop_
_entity.id
_entity.type
_entity.pdbx_description
1 polymer ?
#
loop_
_entity_poly.entity_id
_entity_poly.type
_entity_poly.pdbx_seq_one_letter_code
_entity_poly.pdbx_strand_id
1 'polypeptide(L)'
;MSELVRQITILSKEDDLSRFWAHSYGLVADTCNTLYATDIIDLHGHHYLVDKLEHDIVRDDATLLFIDISLIQFDPFLLFDLKIKHKLTIVVLAIDDEMKFSWISSTLSTIADLVITSDYTSVDRYRQSGINAHFLPLPVYIPDNLPVKKEEFEHQLSFIGRIDKATPLRVMYLDILEKETDISVFGTKGSHGGDFLLAEDMYSIFRNSAINLNFTGITVYGQTDNALFSRIRGMKLRPFEIYAAGGMCISEFSISLARCFKDGEEIVFFKNPRDMLEKIEYYLNHEEDAKRIADAGRAKVLKKYSDKSTAKNIRKLLKKSDELGGVDLFGMPHEVLVSRLYASTFIELMIGKILVFLFKMEFKIVYRDITYLVKFVKNIRRNIGLPNTIKVCNVGIYRSVKSQLAKIKRYP
;
A
#
# COMPACT_ATOMS: atom_id res chain seq x y z
N MET A 1 -27.19 -19.73 -13.72
CA MET A 1 -26.70 -19.56 -12.33
C MET A 1 -25.36 -18.89 -12.45
N SER A 2 -25.14 -17.71 -11.86
CA SER A 2 -23.80 -17.11 -11.84
C SER A 2 -22.88 -18.04 -11.04
N GLU A 3 -21.73 -18.36 -11.61
CA GLU A 3 -20.71 -19.14 -10.94
C GLU A 3 -20.27 -18.42 -9.65
N LEU A 4 -20.15 -19.15 -8.53
CA LEU A 4 -19.76 -18.60 -7.24
C LEU A 4 -18.29 -18.13 -7.32
N VAL A 5 -18.04 -16.88 -6.96
CA VAL A 5 -16.68 -16.34 -6.91
C VAL A 5 -16.08 -16.63 -5.55
N ARG A 6 -14.98 -17.39 -5.53
CA ARG A 6 -14.24 -17.76 -4.31
C ARG A 6 -12.85 -17.12 -4.36
N GLN A 7 -12.55 -16.35 -3.35
CA GLN A 7 -11.35 -15.49 -3.32
C GLN A 7 -10.36 -15.91 -2.25
N ILE A 8 -9.08 -15.82 -2.59
CA ILE A 8 -7.99 -15.75 -1.61
C ILE A 8 -7.39 -14.35 -1.68
N THR A 9 -7.25 -13.68 -0.55
CA THR A 9 -6.57 -12.39 -0.42
C THR A 9 -5.24 -12.59 0.29
N ILE A 10 -4.17 -12.10 -0.29
CA ILE A 10 -2.83 -12.15 0.31
C ILE A 10 -2.44 -10.73 0.72
N LEU A 11 -2.27 -10.53 2.02
CA LEU A 11 -1.83 -9.30 2.64
C LEU A 11 -0.47 -9.49 3.30
N SER A 12 0.17 -8.40 3.68
CA SER A 12 1.50 -8.44 4.26
C SER A 12 1.52 -9.08 5.65
N LYS A 13 0.87 -8.42 6.61
CA LYS A 13 0.90 -8.77 8.04
C LYS A 13 -0.48 -8.60 8.65
N GLU A 14 -0.79 -9.40 9.67
CA GLU A 14 -2.02 -9.23 10.42
C GLU A 14 -1.91 -8.06 11.39
N ASP A 15 -2.68 -7.01 11.10
CA ASP A 15 -2.92 -5.85 11.95
C ASP A 15 -4.33 -5.32 11.70
N ASP A 16 -4.78 -4.31 12.44
CA ASP A 16 -6.14 -3.79 12.34
C ASP A 16 -6.46 -3.25 10.94
N LEU A 17 -5.51 -2.58 10.31
CA LEU A 17 -5.67 -2.04 8.96
C LEU A 17 -5.76 -3.16 7.92
N SER A 18 -4.90 -4.16 8.04
CA SER A 18 -4.91 -5.32 7.14
C SER A 18 -6.18 -6.16 7.31
N ARG A 19 -6.70 -6.33 8.54
CA ARG A 19 -8.00 -6.98 8.78
C ARG A 19 -9.15 -6.22 8.13
N PHE A 20 -9.14 -4.89 8.22
CA PHE A 20 -10.12 -4.05 7.52
C PHE A 20 -10.02 -4.21 6.00
N TRP A 21 -8.80 -4.22 5.43
CA TRP A 21 -8.62 -4.44 3.99
C TRP A 21 -9.00 -5.85 3.56
N ALA A 22 -8.69 -6.88 4.37
CA ALA A 22 -9.15 -8.25 4.13
C ALA A 22 -10.67 -8.32 4.02
N HIS A 23 -11.38 -7.70 4.97
CA HIS A 23 -12.84 -7.57 4.91
C HIS A 23 -13.31 -6.84 3.65
N SER A 24 -12.75 -5.65 3.39
CA SER A 24 -13.16 -4.78 2.28
C SER A 24 -12.96 -5.44 0.91
N TYR A 25 -11.83 -6.09 0.69
CA TYR A 25 -11.56 -6.82 -0.55
C TYR A 25 -12.34 -8.14 -0.61
N GLY A 26 -12.59 -8.78 0.54
CA GLY A 26 -13.43 -9.97 0.62
C GLY A 26 -14.88 -9.73 0.16
N LEU A 27 -15.38 -8.50 0.26
CA LEU A 27 -16.70 -8.12 -0.26
C LEU A 27 -16.80 -8.25 -1.81
N VAL A 28 -15.71 -8.45 -2.52
CA VAL A 28 -15.71 -8.66 -3.97
C VAL A 28 -16.23 -10.05 -4.34
N ALA A 29 -16.04 -11.05 -3.50
CA ALA A 29 -16.38 -12.44 -3.74
C ALA A 29 -17.59 -12.92 -2.90
N ASP A 30 -18.04 -14.12 -3.15
CA ASP A 30 -19.09 -14.78 -2.34
C ASP A 30 -18.48 -15.39 -1.06
N THR A 31 -17.25 -15.89 -1.18
CA THR A 31 -16.43 -16.34 -0.05
C THR A 31 -14.99 -15.84 -0.19
N CYS A 32 -14.36 -15.53 0.92
CA CYS A 32 -12.98 -15.06 0.95
C CYS A 32 -12.18 -15.69 2.10
N ASN A 33 -10.98 -16.16 1.77
CA ASN A 33 -9.95 -16.55 2.73
C ASN A 33 -8.79 -15.54 2.65
N THR A 34 -8.13 -15.26 3.79
CA THR A 34 -7.02 -14.31 3.84
C THR A 34 -5.74 -14.97 4.36
N LEU A 35 -4.63 -14.74 3.67
CA LEU A 35 -3.29 -15.14 4.07
C LEU A 35 -2.45 -13.91 4.41
N TYR A 36 -1.83 -13.92 5.58
CA TYR A 36 -0.88 -12.89 6.00
C TYR A 36 0.54 -13.37 5.75
N ALA A 37 1.09 -13.00 4.62
CA ALA A 37 2.30 -13.60 4.07
C ALA A 37 3.53 -13.43 4.95
N THR A 38 3.72 -12.24 5.57
CA THR A 38 4.87 -12.00 6.46
C THR A 38 4.82 -12.89 7.69
N ASP A 39 3.64 -12.98 8.32
CA ASP A 39 3.48 -13.78 9.55
C ASP A 39 3.71 -15.26 9.28
N ILE A 40 3.22 -15.75 8.14
CA ILE A 40 3.45 -17.14 7.71
C ILE A 40 4.95 -17.39 7.45
N ILE A 41 5.61 -16.48 6.73
CA ILE A 41 7.05 -16.61 6.44
C ILE A 41 7.89 -16.53 7.69
N ASP A 42 7.55 -15.67 8.64
CA ASP A 42 8.28 -15.48 9.90
C ASP A 42 8.23 -16.71 10.82
N LEU A 43 7.15 -17.50 10.70
CA LEU A 43 6.95 -18.72 11.46
C LEU A 43 7.40 -20.00 10.75
N HIS A 44 7.20 -20.09 9.44
CA HIS A 44 7.28 -21.35 8.72
C HIS A 44 8.17 -21.33 7.46
N GLY A 45 8.69 -20.16 7.08
CA GLY A 45 9.49 -19.98 5.86
C GLY A 45 8.67 -19.76 4.58
N HIS A 46 9.36 -19.35 3.53
CA HIS A 46 8.73 -19.06 2.23
C HIS A 46 8.09 -20.27 1.57
N HIS A 47 8.74 -21.43 1.68
CA HIS A 47 8.21 -22.67 1.09
C HIS A 47 6.81 -23.00 1.65
N TYR A 48 6.59 -22.76 2.95
CA TYR A 48 5.31 -23.07 3.58
C TYR A 48 4.20 -22.13 3.10
N LEU A 49 4.51 -20.84 2.88
CA LEU A 49 3.52 -19.90 2.30
C LEU A 49 3.02 -20.41 0.95
N VAL A 50 3.92 -20.92 0.12
CA VAL A 50 3.60 -21.45 -1.20
C VAL A 50 2.75 -22.71 -1.10
N ASP A 51 3.18 -23.68 -0.30
CA ASP A 51 2.46 -24.95 -0.09
C ASP A 51 1.04 -24.67 0.48
N LYS A 52 0.95 -23.71 1.41
CA LYS A 52 -0.31 -23.30 2.00
C LYS A 52 -1.21 -22.58 0.99
N LEU A 53 -0.66 -21.69 0.16
CA LEU A 53 -1.44 -21.00 -0.87
C LEU A 53 -2.05 -22.01 -1.85
N GLU A 54 -1.25 -22.95 -2.35
CA GLU A 54 -1.75 -23.97 -3.27
C GLU A 54 -2.79 -24.90 -2.61
N HIS A 55 -2.54 -25.31 -1.35
CA HIS A 55 -3.49 -26.10 -0.58
C HIS A 55 -4.83 -25.35 -0.42
N ASP A 56 -4.78 -24.04 -0.06
CA ASP A 56 -5.98 -23.23 0.15
C ASP A 56 -6.73 -22.98 -1.17
N ILE A 57 -6.02 -22.79 -2.30
CA ILE A 57 -6.63 -22.70 -3.63
C ILE A 57 -7.47 -23.95 -3.92
N VAL A 58 -6.92 -25.12 -3.68
CA VAL A 58 -7.61 -26.40 -3.94
C VAL A 58 -8.74 -26.65 -2.97
N ARG A 59 -8.52 -26.43 -1.66
CA ARG A 59 -9.52 -26.63 -0.60
C ARG A 59 -10.75 -25.75 -0.80
N ASP A 60 -10.53 -24.47 -1.12
CA ASP A 60 -11.58 -23.48 -1.23
C ASP A 60 -12.13 -23.38 -2.67
N ASP A 61 -11.59 -24.16 -3.61
CA ASP A 61 -11.90 -24.10 -5.05
C ASP A 61 -11.85 -22.65 -5.54
N ALA A 62 -10.75 -21.96 -5.18
CA ALA A 62 -10.61 -20.54 -5.41
C ALA A 62 -10.44 -20.23 -6.91
N THR A 63 -11.15 -19.20 -7.37
CA THR A 63 -11.10 -18.71 -8.75
C THR A 63 -10.46 -17.32 -8.85
N LEU A 64 -10.35 -16.61 -7.72
CA LEU A 64 -9.88 -15.23 -7.66
C LEU A 64 -8.78 -15.09 -6.61
N LEU A 65 -7.66 -14.50 -7.00
CA LEU A 65 -6.53 -14.22 -6.12
C LEU A 65 -6.24 -12.72 -6.08
N PHE A 66 -6.34 -12.12 -4.91
CA PHE A 66 -5.91 -10.75 -4.66
C PHE A 66 -4.54 -10.73 -4.01
N ILE A 67 -3.62 -9.92 -4.54
CA ILE A 67 -2.25 -9.79 -4.03
C ILE A 67 -1.96 -8.33 -3.70
N ASP A 68 -1.78 -8.02 -2.42
CA ASP A 68 -1.20 -6.75 -2.00
C ASP A 68 0.32 -6.80 -2.15
N ILE A 69 0.85 -5.91 -2.99
CA ILE A 69 2.27 -5.82 -3.30
C ILE A 69 3.05 -4.94 -2.33
N SER A 70 2.52 -4.65 -1.16
CA SER A 70 3.25 -3.84 -0.17
C SER A 70 4.59 -4.48 0.21
N LEU A 71 4.75 -5.80 0.03
CA LEU A 71 5.99 -6.54 0.25
C LEU A 71 6.33 -7.50 -0.89
N ILE A 72 7.63 -7.58 -1.21
CA ILE A 72 8.19 -8.57 -2.15
C ILE A 72 8.32 -9.92 -1.43
N GLN A 73 7.30 -10.76 -1.51
CA GLN A 73 7.30 -12.05 -0.82
C GLN A 73 6.98 -13.24 -1.72
N PHE A 74 6.71 -12.99 -3.00
CA PHE A 74 6.28 -14.03 -3.92
C PHE A 74 7.25 -14.21 -5.08
N ASP A 75 7.44 -15.46 -5.45
CA ASP A 75 8.04 -15.84 -6.73
C ASP A 75 6.99 -15.63 -7.83
N PRO A 76 7.18 -14.68 -8.76
CA PRO A 76 6.20 -14.42 -9.82
C PRO A 76 6.06 -15.60 -10.78
N PHE A 77 7.10 -16.42 -10.96
CA PHE A 77 7.03 -17.63 -11.80
C PHE A 77 6.10 -18.67 -11.19
N LEU A 78 6.17 -18.84 -9.87
CA LEU A 78 5.29 -19.74 -9.16
C LEU A 78 3.84 -19.28 -9.21
N LEU A 79 3.59 -17.98 -8.95
CA LEU A 79 2.25 -17.42 -9.05
C LEU A 79 1.67 -17.60 -10.46
N PHE A 80 2.52 -17.50 -11.48
CA PHE A 80 2.11 -17.77 -12.86
C PHE A 80 1.79 -19.26 -13.08
N ASP A 81 2.62 -20.17 -12.56
CA ASP A 81 2.35 -21.60 -12.61
C ASP A 81 1.01 -21.95 -11.93
N LEU A 82 0.74 -21.39 -10.74
CA LEU A 82 -0.53 -21.58 -10.04
C LEU A 82 -1.72 -20.99 -10.80
N LYS A 83 -1.53 -19.80 -11.42
CA LYS A 83 -2.55 -19.17 -12.28
C LYS A 83 -2.98 -20.12 -13.41
N ILE A 84 -2.01 -20.66 -14.14
CA ILE A 84 -2.30 -21.56 -15.27
C ILE A 84 -2.91 -22.87 -14.79
N LYS A 85 -2.31 -23.49 -13.75
CA LYS A 85 -2.74 -24.77 -13.21
C LYS A 85 -4.18 -24.77 -12.69
N HIS A 86 -4.55 -23.71 -11.97
CA HIS A 86 -5.84 -23.60 -11.30
C HIS A 86 -6.80 -22.60 -11.97
N LYS A 87 -6.44 -22.05 -13.14
CA LYS A 87 -7.23 -21.08 -13.91
C LYS A 87 -7.67 -19.87 -13.07
N LEU A 88 -6.72 -19.32 -12.29
CA LEU A 88 -7.00 -18.19 -11.40
C LEU A 88 -7.05 -16.87 -12.18
N THR A 89 -7.99 -16.01 -11.78
CA THR A 89 -7.93 -14.58 -12.07
C THR A 89 -7.10 -13.89 -11.00
N ILE A 90 -6.02 -13.20 -11.37
CA ILE A 90 -5.13 -12.51 -10.45
C ILE A 90 -5.36 -11.00 -10.49
N VAL A 91 -5.68 -10.43 -9.34
CA VAL A 91 -5.78 -8.98 -9.11
C VAL A 91 -4.59 -8.53 -8.27
N VAL A 92 -3.83 -7.59 -8.78
CA VAL A 92 -2.71 -6.97 -8.06
C VAL A 92 -3.13 -5.60 -7.52
N LEU A 93 -3.00 -5.43 -6.20
CA LEU A 93 -3.26 -4.18 -5.50
C LEU A 93 -1.94 -3.41 -5.36
N ALA A 94 -1.72 -2.44 -6.24
CA ALA A 94 -0.48 -1.67 -6.34
C ALA A 94 -0.57 -0.40 -5.48
N ILE A 95 -0.17 -0.54 -4.21
CA ILE A 95 -0.15 0.54 -3.22
C ILE A 95 1.23 1.21 -3.23
N ASP A 96 1.27 2.55 -3.08
CA ASP A 96 2.50 3.36 -3.13
C ASP A 96 3.29 3.20 -4.44
N ASP A 97 2.61 3.09 -5.56
CA ASP A 97 3.21 2.91 -6.88
C ASP A 97 4.11 4.06 -7.31
N GLU A 98 3.92 5.24 -6.74
CA GLU A 98 4.83 6.36 -6.92
C GLU A 98 6.30 5.98 -6.64
N MET A 99 6.50 5.02 -5.72
CA MET A 99 7.83 4.50 -5.36
C MET A 99 8.05 3.08 -5.84
N LYS A 100 7.02 2.23 -5.77
CA LYS A 100 7.17 0.77 -5.90
C LYS A 100 7.08 0.27 -7.33
N PHE A 101 6.59 1.11 -8.27
CA PHE A 101 6.37 0.70 -9.65
C PHE A 101 7.58 -0.02 -10.26
N SER A 102 8.76 0.62 -10.25
CA SER A 102 9.93 0.11 -10.96
C SER A 102 10.57 -1.14 -10.35
N TRP A 103 10.25 -1.47 -9.10
CA TRP A 103 10.94 -2.57 -8.41
C TRP A 103 10.03 -3.69 -7.92
N ILE A 104 8.73 -3.42 -7.69
CA ILE A 104 7.77 -4.47 -7.30
C ILE A 104 6.65 -4.59 -8.32
N SER A 105 5.88 -3.51 -8.45
CA SER A 105 4.59 -3.54 -9.12
C SER A 105 4.72 -3.90 -10.59
N SER A 106 5.76 -3.38 -11.29
CA SER A 106 6.04 -3.71 -12.68
C SER A 106 6.33 -5.20 -12.92
N THR A 107 6.85 -5.92 -11.93
CA THR A 107 7.08 -7.35 -12.03
C THR A 107 5.79 -8.14 -11.79
N LEU A 108 5.12 -7.90 -10.66
CA LEU A 108 3.90 -8.66 -10.31
C LEU A 108 2.73 -8.36 -11.25
N SER A 109 2.69 -7.16 -11.84
CA SER A 109 1.66 -6.82 -12.83
C SER A 109 1.73 -7.66 -14.11
N THR A 110 2.88 -8.26 -14.45
CA THR A 110 3.01 -9.09 -15.66
C THR A 110 2.22 -10.40 -15.58
N ILE A 111 1.83 -10.83 -14.38
CA ILE A 111 1.00 -12.02 -14.16
C ILE A 111 -0.47 -11.68 -13.86
N ALA A 112 -0.78 -10.39 -13.66
CA ALA A 112 -2.11 -9.94 -13.27
C ALA A 112 -3.08 -9.87 -14.46
N ASP A 113 -4.34 -10.19 -14.23
CA ASP A 113 -5.44 -9.93 -15.15
C ASP A 113 -5.99 -8.51 -14.96
N LEU A 114 -5.85 -8.00 -13.74
CA LEU A 114 -6.25 -6.65 -13.36
C LEU A 114 -5.26 -6.07 -12.35
N VAL A 115 -4.79 -4.85 -12.60
CA VAL A 115 -4.03 -4.05 -11.64
C VAL A 115 -4.89 -2.91 -11.13
N ILE A 116 -4.99 -2.79 -9.81
CA ILE A 116 -5.63 -1.67 -9.13
C ILE A 116 -4.52 -0.87 -8.47
N THR A 117 -4.29 0.36 -8.93
CA THR A 117 -3.27 1.23 -8.36
C THR A 117 -3.88 2.44 -7.65
N SER A 118 -3.29 2.82 -6.51
CA SER A 118 -3.61 4.06 -5.81
C SER A 118 -2.89 5.28 -6.39
N ASP A 119 -1.96 5.09 -7.33
CA ASP A 119 -1.30 6.18 -8.05
C ASP A 119 -1.90 6.39 -9.45
N TYR A 120 -2.57 7.55 -9.64
CA TYR A 120 -3.16 7.88 -10.92
C TYR A 120 -2.13 7.93 -12.06
N THR A 121 -0.92 8.37 -11.77
CA THR A 121 0.13 8.54 -12.79
C THR A 121 0.73 7.22 -13.27
N SER A 122 0.63 6.17 -12.47
CA SER A 122 1.12 4.83 -12.83
C SER A 122 0.18 4.10 -13.81
N VAL A 123 -1.09 4.49 -13.91
CA VAL A 123 -2.05 3.84 -14.82
C VAL A 123 -1.55 3.83 -16.26
N ASP A 124 -1.04 4.96 -16.75
CA ASP A 124 -0.56 5.06 -18.14
C ASP A 124 0.71 4.22 -18.34
N ARG A 125 1.56 4.11 -17.31
CA ARG A 125 2.76 3.25 -17.35
C ARG A 125 2.38 1.78 -17.52
N TYR A 126 1.36 1.30 -16.81
CA TYR A 126 0.84 -0.04 -16.96
C TYR A 126 0.24 -0.27 -18.35
N ARG A 127 -0.60 0.65 -18.81
CA ARG A 127 -1.25 0.56 -20.11
C ARG A 127 -0.29 0.56 -21.28
N GLN A 128 0.78 1.35 -21.21
CA GLN A 128 1.86 1.34 -22.21
C GLN A 128 2.59 -0.01 -22.26
N SER A 129 2.55 -0.79 -21.19
CA SER A 129 3.09 -2.15 -21.12
C SER A 129 2.03 -3.23 -21.43
N GLY A 130 0.85 -2.86 -21.95
CA GLY A 130 -0.22 -3.80 -22.27
C GLY A 130 -0.99 -4.36 -21.06
N ILE A 131 -0.79 -3.78 -19.87
CA ILE A 131 -1.38 -4.27 -18.62
C ILE A 131 -2.72 -3.57 -18.36
N ASN A 132 -3.77 -4.36 -18.07
CA ASN A 132 -5.08 -3.86 -17.69
C ASN A 132 -5.02 -3.24 -16.30
N ALA A 133 -4.91 -1.89 -16.23
CA ALA A 133 -4.74 -1.17 -14.98
C ALA A 133 -5.77 -0.05 -14.80
N HIS A 134 -6.22 0.11 -13.56
CA HIS A 134 -7.19 1.12 -13.16
C HIS A 134 -6.78 1.83 -11.87
N PHE A 135 -7.00 3.14 -11.86
CA PHE A 135 -6.86 3.93 -10.65
C PHE A 135 -8.09 3.74 -9.75
N LEU A 136 -7.84 3.34 -8.51
CA LEU A 136 -8.84 3.27 -7.46
C LEU A 136 -8.17 3.56 -6.12
N PRO A 137 -8.68 4.54 -5.34
CA PRO A 137 -8.22 4.75 -3.98
C PRO A 137 -8.43 3.51 -3.10
N LEU A 138 -7.61 3.38 -2.07
CA LEU A 138 -7.82 2.35 -1.05
C LEU A 138 -9.19 2.53 -0.38
N PRO A 139 -9.85 1.44 0.02
CA PRO A 139 -11.07 1.53 0.81
C PRO A 139 -10.77 2.22 2.14
N VAL A 140 -11.69 3.08 2.59
CA VAL A 140 -11.59 3.74 3.88
C VAL A 140 -12.53 3.09 4.88
N TYR A 141 -12.04 2.88 6.10
CA TYR A 141 -12.87 2.46 7.21
C TYR A 141 -13.83 3.59 7.58
N ILE A 142 -15.10 3.26 7.68
CA ILE A 142 -16.15 4.17 8.12
C ILE A 142 -16.75 3.54 9.38
N PRO A 143 -16.47 4.13 10.58
CA PRO A 143 -17.02 3.59 11.81
C PRO A 143 -18.54 3.68 11.82
N ASP A 144 -19.19 2.62 12.33
CA ASP A 144 -20.65 2.61 12.50
C ASP A 144 -21.12 3.70 13.46
N ASN A 145 -20.32 3.94 14.50
CA ASN A 145 -20.54 5.02 15.47
C ASN A 145 -19.34 5.97 15.43
N LEU A 146 -19.62 7.22 15.08
CA LEU A 146 -18.60 8.26 15.16
C LEU A 146 -18.39 8.68 16.63
N PRO A 147 -17.14 9.03 17.02
CA PRO A 147 -16.88 9.67 18.30
C PRO A 147 -17.78 10.90 18.51
N VAL A 148 -18.05 11.23 19.76
CA VAL A 148 -18.88 12.40 20.10
C VAL A 148 -18.19 13.66 19.56
N LYS A 149 -18.93 14.49 18.84
CA LYS A 149 -18.45 15.83 18.47
C LYS A 149 -18.66 16.74 19.66
N LYS A 150 -17.60 17.41 20.09
CA LYS A 150 -17.65 18.40 21.18
C LYS A 150 -18.26 19.71 20.67
N GLU A 151 -18.78 20.53 21.59
CA GLU A 151 -19.32 21.84 21.25
C GLU A 151 -18.24 22.80 20.76
N GLU A 152 -17.06 22.74 21.39
CA GLU A 152 -15.85 23.44 20.98
C GLU A 152 -14.80 22.50 20.45
N PHE A 153 -13.98 22.94 19.50
CA PHE A 153 -12.87 22.16 19.01
C PHE A 153 -11.77 22.03 20.08
N GLU A 154 -11.28 20.82 20.29
CA GLU A 154 -10.15 20.56 21.21
C GLU A 154 -8.82 21.04 20.62
N HIS A 155 -8.73 21.05 19.29
CA HIS A 155 -7.54 21.44 18.54
C HIS A 155 -7.93 22.42 17.43
N GLN A 156 -7.28 23.57 17.38
CA GLN A 156 -7.45 24.49 16.26
C GLN A 156 -6.86 23.87 14.97
N LEU A 157 -5.71 23.26 15.11
CA LEU A 157 -5.02 22.60 14.01
C LEU A 157 -4.45 21.27 14.50
N SER A 158 -4.63 20.19 13.73
CA SER A 158 -4.06 18.90 14.08
C SER A 158 -3.33 18.25 12.91
N PHE A 159 -2.32 17.44 13.23
CA PHE A 159 -1.66 16.53 12.33
C PHE A 159 -1.47 15.18 13.01
N ILE A 160 -1.84 14.09 12.31
CA ILE A 160 -1.58 12.72 12.76
C ILE A 160 -0.77 11.99 11.70
N GLY A 161 0.43 11.54 12.05
CA GLY A 161 1.23 10.74 11.14
C GLY A 161 2.65 10.49 11.60
N ARG A 162 3.37 9.71 10.78
CA ARG A 162 4.76 9.39 11.04
C ARG A 162 5.66 10.60 10.84
N ILE A 163 6.56 10.84 11.78
CA ILE A 163 7.53 11.93 11.77
C ILE A 163 8.90 11.35 12.04
N ASP A 164 9.76 11.28 11.01
CA ASP A 164 11.12 10.79 11.16
C ASP A 164 12.02 11.28 10.00
N LYS A 165 13.29 10.82 10.01
CA LYS A 165 14.28 11.14 8.97
C LYS A 165 13.87 10.69 7.56
N ALA A 166 12.92 9.77 7.45
CA ALA A 166 12.41 9.32 6.15
C ALA A 166 11.29 10.24 5.58
N THR A 167 10.89 11.27 6.34
CA THR A 167 9.87 12.24 5.95
C THR A 167 10.36 13.70 6.08
N PRO A 168 11.48 14.09 5.45
CA PRO A 168 12.16 15.37 5.72
C PRO A 168 11.31 16.60 5.39
N LEU A 169 10.50 16.54 4.34
CA LEU A 169 9.59 17.64 4.00
C LEU A 169 8.48 17.83 5.02
N ARG A 170 7.97 16.73 5.56
CA ARG A 170 6.97 16.79 6.62
C ARG A 170 7.53 17.44 7.88
N VAL A 171 8.76 17.07 8.26
CA VAL A 171 9.46 17.71 9.39
C VAL A 171 9.58 19.20 9.15
N MET A 172 10.04 19.63 7.97
CA MET A 172 10.16 21.05 7.62
C MET A 172 8.82 21.81 7.72
N TYR A 173 7.71 21.22 7.23
CA TYR A 173 6.39 21.83 7.35
C TYR A 173 5.94 21.95 8.81
N LEU A 174 6.17 20.90 9.61
CA LEU A 174 5.82 20.92 11.03
C LEU A 174 6.65 21.92 11.81
N ASP A 175 7.96 22.04 11.54
CA ASP A 175 8.84 23.05 12.16
C ASP A 175 8.36 24.49 11.90
N ILE A 176 7.76 24.75 10.72
CA ILE A 176 7.16 26.04 10.40
C ILE A 176 5.86 26.24 11.17
N LEU A 177 5.00 25.21 11.17
CA LEU A 177 3.70 25.28 11.83
C LEU A 177 3.80 25.45 13.35
N GLU A 178 4.74 24.75 13.99
CA GLU A 178 4.97 24.88 15.47
C GLU A 178 5.45 26.28 15.87
N LYS A 179 6.03 27.06 14.94
CA LYS A 179 6.43 28.44 15.18
C LYS A 179 5.33 29.47 14.93
N GLU A 180 4.48 29.19 13.96
CA GLU A 180 3.51 30.16 13.43
C GLU A 180 2.08 29.88 13.90
N THR A 181 1.81 28.71 14.47
CA THR A 181 0.45 28.26 14.81
C THR A 181 0.43 27.41 16.09
N ASP A 182 -0.76 27.24 16.67
CA ASP A 182 -1.01 26.28 17.75
C ASP A 182 -1.43 24.93 17.16
N ILE A 183 -0.46 24.19 16.61
CA ILE A 183 -0.69 22.86 16.04
C ILE A 183 -0.52 21.76 17.07
N SER A 184 -1.50 20.86 17.14
CA SER A 184 -1.40 19.59 17.87
C SER A 184 -0.88 18.48 16.96
N VAL A 185 0.31 17.96 17.28
CA VAL A 185 1.00 16.93 16.48
C VAL A 185 0.96 15.58 17.17
N PHE A 186 0.42 14.57 16.52
CA PHE A 186 0.24 13.21 17.02
C PHE A 186 0.98 12.18 16.17
N GLY A 187 1.30 11.03 16.78
CA GLY A 187 2.06 9.97 16.14
C GLY A 187 3.53 10.00 16.51
N THR A 188 4.36 9.21 15.84
CA THR A 188 5.77 9.02 16.17
C THR A 188 6.51 10.35 16.30
N LYS A 189 7.00 10.66 17.50
CA LYS A 189 7.71 11.90 17.86
C LYS A 189 6.87 13.18 17.77
N GLY A 190 5.57 13.07 17.83
CA GLY A 190 4.68 14.23 17.91
C GLY A 190 4.79 14.94 19.28
N SER A 191 4.42 16.23 19.33
CA SER A 191 4.38 17.06 20.54
C SER A 191 3.36 16.56 21.57
N HIS A 192 2.33 15.84 21.15
CA HIS A 192 1.29 15.24 21.98
C HIS A 192 1.50 13.74 22.27
N GLY A 193 2.74 13.24 22.17
CA GLY A 193 3.12 11.86 22.41
C GLY A 193 3.60 11.16 21.15
N GLY A 194 4.47 10.16 21.34
CA GLY A 194 5.13 9.42 20.29
C GLY A 194 4.50 8.06 19.99
N ASP A 195 3.38 7.72 20.61
CA ASP A 195 2.75 6.41 20.50
C ASP A 195 1.85 6.29 19.27
N PHE A 196 1.62 5.04 18.89
CA PHE A 196 0.67 4.71 17.84
C PHE A 196 -0.75 4.92 18.37
N LEU A 197 -1.55 5.74 17.67
CA LEU A 197 -2.93 5.99 18.05
C LEU A 197 -3.83 4.82 17.61
N LEU A 198 -4.75 4.43 18.47
CA LEU A 198 -5.84 3.54 18.10
C LEU A 198 -6.78 4.25 17.10
N ALA A 199 -7.50 3.48 16.30
CA ALA A 199 -8.38 4.04 15.29
C ALA A 199 -9.44 4.98 15.89
N GLU A 200 -10.02 4.63 17.03
CA GLU A 200 -11.04 5.44 17.73
C GLU A 200 -10.48 6.80 18.17
N ASP A 201 -9.29 6.82 18.75
CA ASP A 201 -8.61 8.05 19.17
C ASP A 201 -8.31 8.93 17.97
N MET A 202 -7.82 8.34 16.89
CA MET A 202 -7.53 9.05 15.64
C MET A 202 -8.79 9.70 15.06
N TYR A 203 -9.91 8.98 15.02
CA TYR A 203 -11.19 9.52 14.54
C TYR A 203 -11.76 10.58 15.48
N SER A 204 -11.54 10.45 16.79
CA SER A 204 -11.91 11.48 17.77
C SER A 204 -11.15 12.78 17.52
N ILE A 205 -9.83 12.72 17.34
CA ILE A 205 -9.00 13.89 17.03
C ILE A 205 -9.45 14.55 15.73
N PHE A 206 -9.65 13.75 14.65
CA PHE A 206 -10.11 14.32 13.38
C PHE A 206 -11.43 15.07 13.50
N ARG A 207 -12.35 14.54 14.28
CA ARG A 207 -13.69 15.11 14.45
C ARG A 207 -13.70 16.36 15.32
N ASN A 208 -12.78 16.43 16.28
CA ASN A 208 -12.69 17.50 17.28
C ASN A 208 -11.55 18.50 17.00
N SER A 209 -11.02 18.51 15.79
CA SER A 209 -10.10 19.52 15.27
C SER A 209 -10.81 20.45 14.29
N ALA A 210 -10.57 21.76 14.39
CA ALA A 210 -11.11 22.72 13.43
C ALA A 210 -10.57 22.44 12.03
N ILE A 211 -9.26 22.20 11.93
CA ILE A 211 -8.57 21.84 10.68
C ILE A 211 -7.62 20.66 10.93
N ASN A 212 -7.66 19.70 10.04
CA ASN A 212 -6.72 18.57 10.01
C ASN A 212 -5.79 18.68 8.80
N LEU A 213 -4.49 18.55 9.01
CA LEU A 213 -3.49 18.63 7.96
C LEU A 213 -3.11 17.25 7.40
N ASN A 214 -2.84 17.23 6.11
CA ASN A 214 -2.28 16.07 5.44
C ASN A 214 -1.09 16.46 4.55
N PHE A 215 0.00 15.69 4.65
CA PHE A 215 1.17 15.80 3.80
C PHE A 215 1.30 14.59 2.88
N THR A 216 1.48 14.85 1.60
CA THR A 216 1.50 13.83 0.54
C THR A 216 2.90 13.36 0.18
N GLY A 217 3.94 14.01 0.71
CA GLY A 217 5.32 13.58 0.52
C GLY A 217 5.51 12.09 0.86
N ILE A 218 6.19 11.37 -0.02
CA ILE A 218 6.45 9.94 0.18
C ILE A 218 7.56 9.71 1.20
N THR A 219 7.54 8.53 1.84
CA THR A 219 8.61 8.07 2.71
C THR A 219 9.74 7.48 1.87
N VAL A 220 10.96 7.99 2.01
CA VAL A 220 12.12 7.51 1.25
C VAL A 220 12.99 6.63 2.14
N TYR A 221 12.95 5.33 1.92
CA TYR A 221 13.81 4.38 2.63
C TYR A 221 15.20 4.33 2.00
N GLY A 222 16.24 4.67 2.78
CA GLY A 222 17.64 4.47 2.40
C GLY A 222 18.23 5.45 1.38
N GLN A 223 17.49 6.49 0.94
CA GLN A 223 17.95 7.51 -0.01
C GLN A 223 17.55 8.92 0.43
N THR A 224 17.85 9.25 1.69
CA THR A 224 17.43 10.51 2.33
C THR A 224 17.98 11.77 1.65
N ASP A 225 19.06 11.65 0.86
CA ASP A 225 19.73 12.77 0.23
C ASP A 225 19.32 13.02 -1.23
N ASN A 226 18.38 12.24 -1.77
CA ASN A 226 17.95 12.45 -3.16
C ASN A 226 16.81 13.47 -3.23
N ALA A 227 17.15 14.69 -3.62
CA ALA A 227 16.20 15.80 -3.79
C ALA A 227 15.05 15.50 -4.77
N LEU A 228 15.21 14.56 -5.71
CA LEU A 228 14.14 14.16 -6.62
C LEU A 228 13.04 13.42 -5.90
N PHE A 229 13.35 12.50 -4.98
CA PHE A 229 12.35 11.77 -4.20
C PHE A 229 11.55 12.69 -3.28
N SER A 230 12.16 13.76 -2.77
CA SER A 230 11.45 14.73 -1.95
C SER A 230 10.34 15.49 -2.71
N ARG A 231 10.35 15.46 -4.04
CA ARG A 231 9.35 16.10 -4.89
C ARG A 231 8.18 15.19 -5.25
N ILE A 232 8.28 13.89 -4.99
CA ILE A 232 7.20 12.93 -5.28
C ILE A 232 6.09 13.10 -4.25
N ARG A 233 4.86 13.22 -4.75
CA ARG A 233 3.64 13.36 -3.96
C ARG A 233 2.72 12.19 -4.24
N GLY A 234 2.48 11.39 -3.20
CA GLY A 234 1.67 10.18 -3.31
C GLY A 234 0.24 10.35 -2.85
N MET A 235 -0.56 9.35 -3.17
CA MET A 235 -1.87 9.18 -2.57
C MET A 235 -1.71 8.87 -1.08
N LYS A 236 -2.53 9.51 -0.23
CA LYS A 236 -2.63 9.20 1.19
C LYS A 236 -4.07 8.86 1.55
N LEU A 237 -4.24 7.87 2.41
CA LEU A 237 -5.56 7.49 2.91
C LEU A 237 -6.11 8.55 3.90
N ARG A 238 -5.23 9.29 4.55
CA ARG A 238 -5.55 10.25 5.60
C ARG A 238 -6.69 11.24 5.27
N PRO A 239 -6.75 11.91 4.10
CA PRO A 239 -7.87 12.79 3.76
C PRO A 239 -9.22 12.06 3.77
N PHE A 240 -9.25 10.80 3.35
CA PHE A 240 -10.48 10.00 3.36
C PHE A 240 -10.91 9.65 4.79
N GLU A 241 -9.96 9.32 5.68
CA GLU A 241 -10.22 9.06 7.10
C GLU A 241 -10.72 10.31 7.83
N ILE A 242 -10.10 11.48 7.57
CA ILE A 242 -10.54 12.76 8.11
C ILE A 242 -11.99 13.04 7.73
N TYR A 243 -12.34 12.89 6.46
CA TYR A 243 -13.72 13.10 6.01
C TYR A 243 -14.67 12.00 6.50
N ALA A 244 -14.25 10.75 6.62
CA ALA A 244 -15.05 9.70 7.25
C ALA A 244 -15.42 10.07 8.69
N ALA A 245 -14.49 10.67 9.46
CA ALA A 245 -14.73 11.20 10.79
C ALA A 245 -15.61 12.46 10.81
N GLY A 246 -15.75 13.16 9.69
CA GLY A 246 -16.47 14.44 9.59
C GLY A 246 -15.61 15.67 9.92
N GLY A 247 -14.28 15.54 9.81
CA GLY A 247 -13.32 16.63 9.98
C GLY A 247 -13.09 17.41 8.69
N MET A 248 -12.57 18.64 8.82
CA MET A 248 -12.07 19.46 7.71
C MET A 248 -10.62 19.08 7.38
N CYS A 249 -10.29 18.95 6.10
CA CYS A 249 -8.94 18.60 5.63
C CYS A 249 -8.31 19.68 4.77
N ILE A 250 -7.13 20.17 5.17
CA ILE A 250 -6.22 20.92 4.31
C ILE A 250 -5.03 20.03 3.96
N SER A 251 -4.82 19.75 2.68
CA SER A 251 -3.86 18.76 2.21
C SER A 251 -2.80 19.36 1.29
N GLU A 252 -1.56 18.90 1.43
CA GLU A 252 -0.59 19.12 0.38
C GLU A 252 -1.11 18.52 -0.94
N PHE A 253 -0.92 19.24 -2.04
CA PHE A 253 -1.41 18.82 -3.36
C PHE A 253 -0.76 17.51 -3.82
N SER A 254 -1.57 16.59 -4.35
CA SER A 254 -1.12 15.48 -5.17
C SER A 254 -2.08 15.23 -6.33
N ILE A 255 -1.55 14.78 -7.46
CA ILE A 255 -2.36 14.49 -8.65
C ILE A 255 -3.43 13.43 -8.35
N SER A 256 -3.06 12.38 -7.62
CA SER A 256 -3.96 11.28 -7.27
C SER A 256 -5.10 11.75 -6.36
N LEU A 257 -4.84 12.62 -5.37
CA LEU A 257 -5.89 13.21 -4.54
C LEU A 257 -6.77 14.18 -5.33
N ALA A 258 -6.21 14.97 -6.24
CA ALA A 258 -6.98 15.87 -7.11
C ALA A 258 -7.89 15.15 -8.10
N ARG A 259 -7.68 13.85 -8.35
CA ARG A 259 -8.65 12.99 -9.07
C ARG A 259 -9.81 12.54 -8.17
N CYS A 260 -9.58 12.51 -6.88
CA CYS A 260 -10.59 12.09 -5.91
C CYS A 260 -11.45 13.24 -5.40
N PHE A 261 -10.88 14.43 -5.24
CA PHE A 261 -11.52 15.58 -4.63
C PHE A 261 -11.34 16.85 -5.47
N LYS A 262 -12.36 17.71 -5.48
CA LYS A 262 -12.33 19.00 -6.14
C LYS A 262 -11.84 20.09 -5.16
N ASP A 263 -10.77 20.80 -5.54
CA ASP A 263 -10.15 21.85 -4.72
C ASP A 263 -11.13 23.00 -4.45
N GLY A 264 -11.16 23.48 -3.21
CA GLY A 264 -12.06 24.56 -2.73
C GLY A 264 -13.54 24.15 -2.58
N GLU A 265 -13.91 22.92 -2.99
CA GLU A 265 -15.29 22.42 -2.87
C GLU A 265 -15.39 21.17 -1.98
N GLU A 266 -14.47 20.22 -2.11
CA GLU A 266 -14.49 18.94 -1.40
C GLU A 266 -13.23 18.71 -0.56
N ILE A 267 -12.17 19.48 -0.83
CA ILE A 267 -10.88 19.51 -0.12
C ILE A 267 -10.24 20.86 -0.36
N VAL A 268 -9.30 21.24 0.49
CA VAL A 268 -8.43 22.40 0.26
C VAL A 268 -7.01 21.92 0.04
N PHE A 269 -6.44 22.22 -1.13
CA PHE A 269 -5.04 21.90 -1.42
C PHE A 269 -4.13 23.08 -1.19
N PHE A 270 -2.94 22.82 -0.62
CA PHE A 270 -1.86 23.79 -0.58
C PHE A 270 -0.65 23.26 -1.38
N LYS A 271 0.20 24.19 -1.86
CA LYS A 271 1.34 23.89 -2.76
C LYS A 271 2.70 24.18 -2.13
N ASN A 272 2.75 25.06 -1.15
CA ASN A 272 3.98 25.50 -0.48
C ASN A 272 3.65 25.99 0.95
N PRO A 273 4.66 26.26 1.81
CA PRO A 273 4.43 26.68 3.20
C PRO A 273 3.60 27.96 3.35
N ARG A 274 3.84 28.95 2.49
CA ARG A 274 3.10 30.24 2.55
C ARG A 274 1.62 30.03 2.22
N ASP A 275 1.33 29.36 1.11
CA ASP A 275 -0.03 29.02 0.70
C ASP A 275 -0.76 28.16 1.76
N MET A 276 -0.02 27.31 2.49
CA MET A 276 -0.54 26.54 3.61
C MET A 276 -0.98 27.45 4.75
N LEU A 277 -0.13 28.36 5.21
CA LEU A 277 -0.42 29.29 6.32
C LEU A 277 -1.58 30.23 5.98
N GLU A 278 -1.62 30.80 4.78
CA GLU A 278 -2.68 31.67 4.28
C GLU A 278 -4.05 30.93 4.30
N LYS A 279 -4.07 29.66 3.89
CA LYS A 279 -5.29 28.83 3.92
C LYS A 279 -5.72 28.43 5.31
N ILE A 280 -4.79 28.09 6.19
CA ILE A 280 -5.07 27.80 7.59
C ILE A 280 -5.73 29.03 8.24
N GLU A 281 -5.11 30.20 8.11
CA GLU A 281 -5.65 31.45 8.66
C GLU A 281 -7.04 31.75 8.11
N TYR A 282 -7.23 31.61 6.79
CA TYR A 282 -8.53 31.84 6.16
C TYR A 282 -9.62 30.94 6.77
N TYR A 283 -9.41 29.62 6.79
CA TYR A 283 -10.44 28.67 7.21
C TYR A 283 -10.65 28.63 8.72
N LEU A 284 -9.70 29.05 9.54
CA LEU A 284 -9.91 29.29 10.97
C LEU A 284 -10.84 30.49 11.23
N ASN A 285 -10.79 31.50 10.34
CA ASN A 285 -11.65 32.71 10.44
C ASN A 285 -12.96 32.60 9.66
N HIS A 286 -13.17 31.52 8.86
CA HIS A 286 -14.35 31.31 8.02
C HIS A 286 -14.91 29.88 8.23
N GLU A 287 -15.43 29.63 9.42
CA GLU A 287 -15.89 28.31 9.87
C GLU A 287 -17.01 27.73 8.99
N GLU A 288 -17.91 28.56 8.46
CA GLU A 288 -18.99 28.12 7.57
C GLU A 288 -18.44 27.55 6.25
N ASP A 289 -17.40 28.17 5.67
CA ASP A 289 -16.74 27.67 4.48
C ASP A 289 -16.01 26.36 4.78
N ALA A 290 -15.30 26.29 5.91
CA ALA A 290 -14.64 25.07 6.36
C ALA A 290 -15.64 23.92 6.53
N LYS A 291 -16.77 24.19 7.18
CA LYS A 291 -17.85 23.22 7.38
C LYS A 291 -18.45 22.75 6.05
N ARG A 292 -18.74 23.67 5.14
CA ARG A 292 -19.29 23.34 3.80
C ARG A 292 -18.38 22.37 3.05
N ILE A 293 -17.06 22.61 3.06
CA ILE A 293 -16.08 21.74 2.42
C ILE A 293 -15.98 20.38 3.12
N ALA A 294 -15.97 20.37 4.45
CA ALA A 294 -15.95 19.14 5.24
C ALA A 294 -17.18 18.26 4.97
N ASP A 295 -18.38 18.86 4.93
CA ASP A 295 -19.62 18.15 4.64
C ASP A 295 -19.63 17.58 3.21
N ALA A 296 -19.16 18.34 2.21
CA ALA A 296 -19.05 17.90 0.82
C ALA A 296 -18.02 16.77 0.65
N GLY A 297 -16.84 16.91 1.25
CA GLY A 297 -15.80 15.87 1.26
C GLY A 297 -16.30 14.59 1.92
N ARG A 298 -16.98 14.70 3.07
CA ARG A 298 -17.58 13.55 3.77
C ARG A 298 -18.65 12.85 2.92
N ALA A 299 -19.59 13.61 2.35
CA ALA A 299 -20.63 13.04 1.49
C ALA A 299 -20.02 12.25 0.33
N LYS A 300 -18.96 12.76 -0.26
CA LYS A 300 -18.23 12.07 -1.35
C LYS A 300 -17.55 10.79 -0.87
N VAL A 301 -16.88 10.83 0.27
CA VAL A 301 -16.19 9.65 0.83
C VAL A 301 -17.19 8.54 1.13
N LEU A 302 -18.26 8.84 1.84
CA LEU A 302 -19.29 7.86 2.16
C LEU A 302 -19.93 7.24 0.92
N LYS A 303 -20.14 8.02 -0.13
CA LYS A 303 -20.79 7.57 -1.38
C LYS A 303 -19.84 6.75 -2.28
N LYS A 304 -18.55 7.13 -2.37
CA LYS A 304 -17.66 6.62 -3.42
C LYS A 304 -16.50 5.76 -2.93
N TYR A 305 -16.08 5.92 -1.67
CA TYR A 305 -14.82 5.34 -1.18
C TYR A 305 -14.98 4.43 0.04
N SER A 306 -16.23 4.12 0.42
CA SER A 306 -16.49 3.08 1.40
C SER A 306 -16.05 1.71 0.87
N ASP A 307 -15.85 0.75 1.77
CA ASP A 307 -15.56 -0.66 1.47
C ASP A 307 -16.53 -1.25 0.43
N LYS A 308 -17.85 -1.09 0.66
CA LYS A 308 -18.91 -1.55 -0.25
C LYS A 308 -18.83 -0.90 -1.63
N SER A 309 -18.55 0.41 -1.69
CA SER A 309 -18.42 1.14 -2.95
C SER A 309 -17.16 0.69 -3.70
N THR A 310 -16.06 0.47 -3.00
CA THR A 310 -14.81 -0.04 -3.57
C THR A 310 -14.99 -1.45 -4.12
N ALA A 311 -15.58 -2.36 -3.34
CA ALA A 311 -15.88 -3.73 -3.80
C ALA A 311 -16.79 -3.74 -5.04
N LYS A 312 -17.83 -2.90 -5.08
CA LYS A 312 -18.71 -2.75 -6.26
C LYS A 312 -17.93 -2.30 -7.49
N ASN A 313 -17.02 -1.35 -7.34
CA ASN A 313 -16.19 -0.87 -8.44
C ASN A 313 -15.25 -1.97 -8.94
N ILE A 314 -14.61 -2.71 -8.05
CA ILE A 314 -13.75 -3.85 -8.42
C ILE A 314 -14.52 -4.92 -9.16
N ARG A 315 -15.70 -5.33 -8.67
CA ARG A 315 -16.57 -6.29 -9.38
C ARG A 315 -16.92 -5.83 -10.80
N LYS A 316 -17.17 -4.53 -10.97
CA LYS A 316 -17.44 -3.95 -12.30
C LYS A 316 -16.22 -4.02 -13.22
N LEU A 317 -15.03 -3.78 -12.68
CA LEU A 317 -13.78 -3.86 -13.44
C LEU A 317 -13.47 -5.31 -13.85
N LEU A 318 -13.67 -6.28 -12.95
CA LEU A 318 -13.52 -7.71 -13.24
C LEU A 318 -14.45 -8.16 -14.34
N LYS A 319 -15.75 -7.86 -14.27
CA LYS A 319 -16.71 -8.18 -15.35
C LYS A 319 -16.31 -7.62 -16.70
N LYS A 320 -15.83 -6.38 -16.72
CA LYS A 320 -15.35 -5.75 -17.95
C LYS A 320 -14.07 -6.41 -18.48
N SER A 321 -13.20 -6.88 -17.59
CA SER A 321 -11.99 -7.64 -17.98
C SER A 321 -12.35 -8.97 -18.62
N ASP A 322 -13.34 -9.69 -18.09
CA ASP A 322 -13.85 -10.95 -18.64
C ASP A 322 -14.51 -10.74 -20.03
N GLU A 323 -15.29 -9.66 -20.20
CA GLU A 323 -15.92 -9.31 -21.48
C GLU A 323 -14.89 -8.95 -22.58
N LEU A 324 -13.76 -8.39 -22.19
CA LEU A 324 -12.64 -8.11 -23.09
C LEU A 324 -11.82 -9.36 -23.44
N GLY A 325 -12.17 -10.52 -22.84
CA GLY A 325 -11.61 -11.82 -23.18
C GLY A 325 -10.13 -11.99 -22.88
N GLY A 326 -9.63 -11.35 -21.82
CA GLY A 326 -8.18 -11.39 -21.53
C GLY A 326 -7.38 -10.97 -22.75
N VAL A 327 -7.84 -9.96 -23.49
CA VAL A 327 -7.22 -9.56 -24.75
C VAL A 327 -5.79 -9.13 -24.44
N ASP A 328 -4.87 -9.98 -24.84
CA ASP A 328 -3.52 -9.55 -25.16
C ASP A 328 -3.63 -8.43 -26.21
N LEU A 329 -3.69 -7.19 -25.74
CA LEU A 329 -3.85 -5.99 -26.60
C LEU A 329 -2.72 -5.86 -27.63
N PHE A 330 -1.66 -6.67 -27.51
CA PHE A 330 -0.47 -6.60 -28.36
C PHE A 330 -0.01 -7.97 -28.91
N GLY A 331 -0.75 -9.07 -28.67
CA GLY A 331 -0.37 -10.42 -29.15
C GLY A 331 0.96 -10.90 -28.55
N MET A 332 1.38 -10.34 -27.40
CA MET A 332 2.62 -10.75 -26.76
C MET A 332 2.39 -12.00 -25.92
N PRO A 333 3.28 -12.98 -25.95
CA PRO A 333 3.16 -14.12 -25.08
C PRO A 333 3.18 -13.65 -23.62
N HIS A 334 2.30 -14.21 -22.77
CA HIS A 334 2.32 -13.98 -21.34
C HIS A 334 3.63 -14.49 -20.75
N GLU A 335 4.65 -13.65 -20.75
CA GLU A 335 5.94 -13.96 -20.16
C GLU A 335 6.04 -13.25 -18.80
N VAL A 336 6.52 -14.00 -17.81
CA VAL A 336 6.85 -13.43 -16.51
C VAL A 336 8.11 -12.58 -16.67
N LEU A 337 7.96 -11.26 -16.63
CA LEU A 337 9.09 -10.33 -16.71
C LEU A 337 9.51 -9.92 -15.29
N VAL A 338 10.73 -10.29 -14.93
CA VAL A 338 11.28 -9.98 -13.60
C VAL A 338 12.31 -8.86 -13.68
N SER A 339 12.04 -7.74 -13.00
CA SER A 339 13.02 -6.66 -12.90
C SER A 339 14.24 -7.13 -12.08
N ARG A 340 15.44 -6.63 -12.44
CA ARG A 340 16.67 -6.95 -11.69
C ARG A 340 16.57 -6.51 -10.24
N LEU A 341 15.88 -5.42 -9.99
CA LEU A 341 15.69 -4.87 -8.65
C LEU A 341 14.76 -5.74 -7.82
N TYR A 342 13.67 -6.23 -8.40
CA TYR A 342 12.79 -7.22 -7.78
C TYR A 342 13.57 -8.47 -7.39
N ALA A 343 14.26 -9.06 -8.36
CA ALA A 343 15.01 -10.30 -8.15
C ALA A 343 16.07 -10.15 -7.05
N SER A 344 16.84 -9.06 -7.03
CA SER A 344 17.85 -8.84 -6.00
C SER A 344 17.24 -8.66 -4.61
N THR A 345 16.10 -7.97 -4.51
CA THR A 345 15.43 -7.74 -3.23
C THR A 345 14.75 -8.99 -2.72
N PHE A 346 14.15 -9.79 -3.61
CA PHE A 346 13.58 -11.09 -3.24
C PHE A 346 14.66 -12.04 -2.69
N ILE A 347 15.82 -12.13 -3.37
CA ILE A 347 16.97 -12.93 -2.90
C ILE A 347 17.47 -12.42 -1.56
N GLU A 348 17.58 -11.10 -1.37
CA GLU A 348 17.97 -10.49 -0.10
C GLU A 348 17.05 -10.91 1.04
N LEU A 349 15.74 -10.83 0.83
CA LEU A 349 14.74 -11.20 1.83
C LEU A 349 14.79 -12.69 2.17
N MET A 350 14.87 -13.55 1.15
CA MET A 350 14.97 -15.00 1.37
C MET A 350 16.23 -15.39 2.15
N ILE A 351 17.39 -14.87 1.77
CA ILE A 351 18.64 -15.17 2.47
C ILE A 351 18.57 -14.66 3.90
N GLY A 352 18.00 -13.46 4.11
CA GLY A 352 17.78 -12.91 5.45
C GLY A 352 16.96 -13.82 6.35
N LYS A 353 15.88 -14.41 5.82
CA LYS A 353 15.05 -15.37 6.57
C LYS A 353 15.74 -16.71 6.80
N ILE A 354 16.41 -17.24 5.79
CA ILE A 354 17.22 -18.47 5.94
C ILE A 354 18.24 -18.32 7.06
N LEU A 355 18.93 -17.19 7.14
CA LEU A 355 19.88 -16.92 8.23
C LEU A 355 19.19 -16.86 9.60
N VAL A 356 18.02 -16.24 9.71
CA VAL A 356 17.24 -16.22 10.97
C VAL A 356 16.87 -17.63 11.42
N PHE A 357 16.41 -18.50 10.51
CA PHE A 357 16.06 -19.89 10.83
C PHE A 357 17.29 -20.75 11.15
N LEU A 358 18.43 -20.46 10.53
CA LEU A 358 19.72 -21.09 10.91
C LEU A 358 20.10 -20.77 12.36
N PHE A 359 19.99 -19.51 12.79
CA PHE A 359 20.24 -19.13 14.18
C PHE A 359 19.24 -19.75 15.16
N LYS A 360 18.01 -20.02 14.73
CA LYS A 360 17.01 -20.75 15.52
C LYS A 360 17.21 -22.29 15.48
N MET A 361 18.20 -22.79 14.74
CA MET A 361 18.45 -24.22 14.51
C MET A 361 17.28 -24.96 13.82
N GLU A 362 16.51 -24.28 13.02
CA GLU A 362 15.34 -24.79 12.29
C GLU A 362 15.76 -25.39 10.93
N PHE A 363 16.63 -26.38 10.94
CA PHE A 363 17.30 -26.91 9.75
C PHE A 363 16.36 -27.43 8.66
N LYS A 364 15.19 -27.96 9.02
CA LYS A 364 14.19 -28.44 8.04
C LYS A 364 13.64 -27.28 7.21
N ILE A 365 13.34 -26.14 7.85
CA ILE A 365 12.87 -24.92 7.17
C ILE A 365 13.99 -24.38 6.27
N VAL A 366 15.21 -24.28 6.80
CA VAL A 366 16.38 -23.82 6.07
C VAL A 366 16.60 -24.63 4.79
N TYR A 367 16.58 -25.95 4.86
CA TYR A 367 16.77 -26.81 3.70
C TYR A 367 15.70 -26.58 2.61
N ARG A 368 14.45 -26.47 3.01
CA ARG A 368 13.33 -26.25 2.06
C ARG A 368 13.39 -24.85 1.43
N ASP A 369 13.68 -23.83 2.20
CA ASP A 369 13.81 -22.45 1.69
C ASP A 369 15.03 -22.30 0.77
N ILE A 370 16.15 -22.98 1.05
CA ILE A 370 17.30 -23.02 0.13
C ILE A 370 16.91 -23.69 -1.19
N THR A 371 16.19 -24.79 -1.14
CA THR A 371 15.73 -25.49 -2.34
C THR A 371 14.82 -24.60 -3.19
N TYR A 372 13.93 -23.87 -2.54
CA TYR A 372 13.05 -22.89 -3.17
C TYR A 372 13.84 -21.74 -3.81
N LEU A 373 14.80 -21.15 -3.09
CA LEU A 373 15.68 -20.10 -3.60
C LEU A 373 16.48 -20.55 -4.84
N VAL A 374 17.00 -21.78 -4.83
CA VAL A 374 17.72 -22.36 -5.99
C VAL A 374 16.81 -22.47 -7.21
N LYS A 375 15.54 -22.88 -7.02
CA LYS A 375 14.54 -22.93 -8.09
C LYS A 375 14.29 -21.53 -8.67
N PHE A 376 14.07 -20.54 -7.81
CA PHE A 376 13.89 -19.14 -8.21
C PHE A 376 15.08 -18.61 -9.02
N VAL A 377 16.32 -18.82 -8.54
CA VAL A 377 17.53 -18.38 -9.25
C VAL A 377 17.67 -19.06 -10.63
N LYS A 378 17.28 -20.34 -10.76
CA LYS A 378 17.25 -21.03 -12.06
C LYS A 378 16.25 -20.38 -13.03
N ASN A 379 15.07 -20.00 -12.53
CA ASN A 379 14.06 -19.33 -13.33
C ASN A 379 14.52 -17.93 -13.78
N ILE A 380 15.14 -17.16 -12.86
CA ILE A 380 15.74 -15.86 -13.21
C ILE A 380 16.82 -16.02 -14.29
N ARG A 381 17.69 -17.03 -14.17
CA ARG A 381 18.73 -17.28 -15.17
C ARG A 381 18.16 -17.48 -16.57
N ARG A 382 17.02 -18.13 -16.69
CA ARG A 382 16.32 -18.32 -17.99
C ARG A 382 15.74 -17.00 -18.50
N ASN A 383 15.29 -16.14 -17.61
CA ASN A 383 14.63 -14.88 -17.94
C ASN A 383 15.61 -13.75 -18.30
N ILE A 384 16.65 -13.52 -17.49
CA ILE A 384 17.59 -12.39 -17.66
C ILE A 384 19.01 -12.75 -18.06
N GLY A 385 19.30 -14.04 -18.24
CA GLY A 385 20.62 -14.56 -18.63
C GLY A 385 21.63 -14.63 -17.47
N LEU A 386 22.68 -15.44 -17.65
CA LEU A 386 23.67 -15.75 -16.61
C LEU A 386 24.42 -14.52 -16.06
N PRO A 387 24.95 -13.59 -16.88
CA PRO A 387 25.70 -12.45 -16.35
C PRO A 387 24.86 -11.56 -15.43
N ASN A 388 23.58 -11.33 -15.77
CA ASN A 388 22.67 -10.54 -14.98
C ASN A 388 22.23 -11.26 -13.71
N THR A 389 22.04 -12.60 -13.78
CA THR A 389 21.72 -13.42 -12.61
C THR A 389 22.84 -13.35 -11.57
N ILE A 390 24.10 -13.47 -11.99
CA ILE A 390 25.26 -13.35 -11.08
C ILE A 390 25.25 -11.99 -10.40
N LYS A 391 25.04 -10.89 -11.14
CA LYS A 391 24.97 -9.53 -10.56
C LYS A 391 23.85 -9.40 -9.53
N VAL A 392 22.67 -9.92 -9.84
CA VAL A 392 21.48 -9.90 -8.97
C VAL A 392 21.72 -10.70 -7.70
N CYS A 393 22.29 -11.91 -7.80
CA CYS A 393 22.61 -12.74 -6.63
C CYS A 393 23.67 -12.07 -5.74
N ASN A 394 24.74 -11.52 -6.32
CA ASN A 394 25.77 -10.83 -5.54
C ASN A 394 25.21 -9.62 -4.78
N VAL A 395 24.35 -8.82 -5.39
CA VAL A 395 23.69 -7.68 -4.73
C VAL A 395 22.78 -8.15 -3.61
N GLY A 396 21.96 -9.18 -3.83
CA GLY A 396 21.05 -9.71 -2.83
C GLY A 396 21.80 -10.30 -1.62
N ILE A 397 22.83 -11.10 -1.86
CA ILE A 397 23.68 -11.68 -0.81
C ILE A 397 24.37 -10.58 -0.02
N TYR A 398 25.03 -9.62 -0.68
CA TYR A 398 25.74 -8.52 -0.02
C TYR A 398 24.81 -7.72 0.90
N ARG A 399 23.63 -7.35 0.40
CA ARG A 399 22.65 -6.56 1.16
C ARG A 399 22.12 -7.34 2.38
N SER A 400 21.82 -8.63 2.20
CA SER A 400 21.35 -9.49 3.30
C SER A 400 22.39 -9.60 4.41
N VAL A 401 23.62 -9.92 4.07
CA VAL A 401 24.73 -10.03 5.05
C VAL A 401 24.97 -8.71 5.76
N LYS A 402 25.01 -7.58 5.03
CA LYS A 402 25.18 -6.25 5.61
C LYS A 402 24.06 -5.90 6.59
N SER A 403 22.80 -6.22 6.22
CA SER A 403 21.63 -5.97 7.08
C SER A 403 21.70 -6.77 8.38
N GLN A 404 22.07 -8.05 8.33
CA GLN A 404 22.20 -8.90 9.53
C GLN A 404 23.36 -8.46 10.42
N LEU A 405 24.51 -8.12 9.86
CA LEU A 405 25.64 -7.59 10.63
C LEU A 405 25.30 -6.25 11.32
N ALA A 406 24.49 -5.40 10.69
CA ALA A 406 24.04 -4.15 11.31
C ALA A 406 23.08 -4.40 12.49
N LYS A 407 22.27 -5.47 12.44
CA LYS A 407 21.41 -5.87 13.57
C LYS A 407 22.24 -6.41 14.75
N ILE A 408 23.24 -7.26 14.49
CA ILE A 408 24.13 -7.81 15.52
C ILE A 408 24.87 -6.68 16.25
N LYS A 409 25.35 -5.64 15.54
CA LYS A 409 26.04 -4.49 16.14
C LYS A 409 25.15 -3.58 17.01
N ARG A 410 23.82 -3.70 16.92
CA ARG A 410 22.86 -2.91 17.73
C ARG A 410 22.48 -3.57 19.07
N TYR A 411 22.87 -4.82 19.25
CA TYR A 411 22.73 -5.55 20.52
C TYR A 411 24.15 -5.91 21.00
N PRO A 412 24.77 -5.08 21.90
CA PRO A 412 26.03 -5.43 22.53
C PRO A 412 25.87 -6.61 23.46
#